data_b6ee7d9e80b1dcbd9a88cec6ad40cabf
#
_entry.id   b6ee7d9e80b1dcbd9a88cec6ad40cabf
#
_cell.length_a   1.000
_cell.length_b   1.000
_cell.length_c   1.000
_cell.angle_alpha   90.00
_cell.angle_beta   90.00
_cell.angle_gamma   90.00
#
_symmetry.space_group_name_H-M   'P 1'
#
loop_
_entity.id
_entity.type
_entity.pdbx_description
1 polymer ?
#
loop_
_entity_poly.entity_id
_entity_poly.type
_entity_poly.pdbx_seq_one_letter_code
_entity_poly.pdbx_strand_id
1 'polypeptide(L)'
;MNYYDQHVHSSFSFDSQTELSDYLKHADGCFVTTEHVDLENSANHFMDSWMDYDRYSLYLENLQKNTDIRLLKGVEIGWLRKHHGRLMAWLQCKQFDIILLSIHQNGIFDYMDEEAKKHDIIYILRSYFQQMLDALRSGIPANVLSHFDYVSRIQDVDTDTFLTIAQPYME
;
A
#
# COMPACT_ATOMS: atom_id res chain seq x y z
N MET A 1 -13.34 16.34 15.19
CA MET A 1 -12.32 15.29 15.00
C MET A 1 -11.76 15.57 13.62
N ASN A 2 -10.51 16.00 13.53
CA ASN A 2 -9.91 16.25 12.23
C ASN A 2 -9.65 14.92 11.56
N TYR A 3 -10.18 14.74 10.37
CA TYR A 3 -9.95 13.55 9.56
C TYR A 3 -8.74 13.81 8.67
N TYR A 4 -7.77 12.91 8.70
CA TYR A 4 -6.60 12.98 7.83
C TYR A 4 -6.64 11.80 6.88
N ASP A 5 -6.48 12.08 5.59
CA ASP A 5 -6.21 11.02 4.63
C ASP A 5 -4.81 10.47 4.92
N GLN A 6 -4.72 9.16 5.14
CA GLN A 6 -3.49 8.47 5.53
C GLN A 6 -2.98 7.49 4.48
N HIS A 7 -3.58 7.53 3.28
CA HIS A 7 -3.19 6.67 2.18
C HIS A 7 -3.22 7.47 0.87
N VAL A 8 -2.11 8.13 0.57
CA VAL A 8 -1.98 9.06 -0.55
C VAL A 8 -0.70 8.79 -1.31
N HIS A 9 -0.79 8.77 -2.64
CA HIS A 9 0.32 8.59 -3.59
C HIS A 9 0.59 9.85 -4.36
N SER A 10 1.85 10.15 -4.59
CA SER A 10 2.28 11.31 -5.36
C SER A 10 3.17 10.90 -6.53
N SER A 11 3.78 11.88 -7.20
CA SER A 11 4.75 11.67 -8.27
C SER A 11 6.00 10.85 -7.87
N PHE A 12 6.11 10.43 -6.62
CA PHE A 12 7.09 9.45 -6.14
C PHE A 12 6.64 8.00 -6.29
N SER A 13 5.35 7.76 -6.58
CA SER A 13 4.76 6.46 -6.89
C SER A 13 4.59 6.29 -8.38
N PHE A 14 4.65 5.04 -8.86
CA PHE A 14 4.55 4.73 -10.31
C PHE A 14 3.16 5.00 -10.90
N ASP A 15 2.14 5.06 -10.07
CA ASP A 15 0.72 5.17 -10.43
C ASP A 15 0.12 6.57 -10.26
N SER A 16 0.91 7.55 -9.79
CA SER A 16 0.47 8.92 -9.57
C SER A 16 1.38 9.95 -10.23
N GLN A 17 0.79 11.04 -10.71
CA GLN A 17 1.51 12.22 -11.23
C GLN A 17 1.25 13.47 -10.40
N THR A 18 0.50 13.36 -9.31
CA THR A 18 0.14 14.48 -8.46
C THR A 18 1.34 14.90 -7.59
N GLU A 19 1.67 16.19 -7.61
CA GLU A 19 2.72 16.70 -6.75
C GLU A 19 2.25 16.78 -5.28
N LEU A 20 3.13 16.47 -4.35
CA LEU A 20 2.81 16.55 -2.91
C LEU A 20 2.35 17.94 -2.50
N SER A 21 2.92 18.99 -3.09
CA SER A 21 2.50 20.38 -2.85
C SER A 21 1.05 20.67 -3.22
N ASP A 22 0.46 19.91 -4.15
CA ASP A 22 -0.94 20.10 -4.54
C ASP A 22 -1.89 19.55 -3.47
N TYR A 23 -1.54 18.48 -2.80
CA TYR A 23 -2.31 17.95 -1.68
C TYR A 23 -2.36 18.92 -0.49
N LEU A 24 -1.29 19.67 -0.25
CA LEU A 24 -1.23 20.61 0.86
C LEU A 24 -2.25 21.76 0.77
N LYS A 25 -2.74 22.04 -0.43
CA LYS A 25 -3.83 23.01 -0.64
C LYS A 25 -5.15 22.60 0.04
N HIS A 26 -5.30 21.32 0.34
CA HIS A 26 -6.49 20.70 0.91
C HIS A 26 -6.25 20.06 2.28
N ALA A 27 -5.01 20.06 2.75
CA ALA A 27 -4.65 19.48 4.04
C ALA A 27 -4.88 20.47 5.18
N ASP A 28 -5.18 19.96 6.39
CA ASP A 28 -5.37 20.77 7.59
C ASP A 28 -4.57 20.16 8.76
N GLY A 29 -3.58 20.91 9.21
CA GLY A 29 -2.76 20.61 10.39
C GLY A 29 -1.72 19.51 10.21
N CYS A 30 -2.08 18.38 9.59
CA CYS A 30 -1.17 17.27 9.35
C CYS A 30 -1.47 16.60 8.00
N PHE A 31 -0.43 16.14 7.32
CA PHE A 31 -0.53 15.38 6.08
C PHE A 31 0.47 14.24 6.07
N VAL A 32 0.03 13.05 5.65
CA VAL A 32 0.91 11.90 5.43
C VAL A 32 0.84 11.47 3.97
N THR A 33 1.99 11.15 3.41
CA THR A 33 2.08 10.54 2.09
C THR A 33 2.66 9.14 2.23
N THR A 34 2.21 8.18 1.42
CA THR A 34 2.49 6.75 1.55
C THR A 34 2.83 6.16 0.20
N GLU A 35 4.03 6.48 -0.28
CA GLU A 35 4.46 6.12 -1.63
C GLU A 35 4.64 4.61 -1.79
N HIS A 36 4.36 4.10 -2.98
CA HIS A 36 4.46 2.68 -3.30
C HIS A 36 5.89 2.12 -3.27
N VAL A 37 6.01 0.94 -2.68
CA VAL A 37 7.10 -0.01 -2.93
C VAL A 37 6.48 -1.35 -3.30
N ASP A 38 6.46 -1.64 -4.59
CA ASP A 38 5.90 -2.87 -5.18
C ASP A 38 6.94 -3.55 -6.07
N LEU A 39 7.13 -4.84 -5.88
CA LEU A 39 8.12 -5.59 -6.64
C LEU A 39 7.45 -6.59 -7.58
N GLU A 40 7.88 -6.55 -8.85
CA GLU A 40 7.40 -7.44 -9.91
C GLU A 40 5.85 -7.47 -9.99
N ASN A 41 5.20 -6.31 -9.81
CA ASN A 41 3.75 -6.20 -9.93
C ASN A 41 3.37 -6.07 -11.41
N SER A 42 2.34 -6.82 -11.85
CA SER A 42 1.80 -6.77 -13.21
C SER A 42 1.28 -5.37 -13.58
N ALA A 43 0.70 -4.63 -12.63
CA ALA A 43 0.27 -3.25 -12.82
C ALA A 43 1.42 -2.31 -13.23
N ASN A 44 2.67 -2.66 -12.88
CA ASN A 44 3.89 -1.98 -13.34
C ASN A 44 4.73 -2.84 -14.30
N HIS A 45 4.09 -3.59 -15.19
CA HIS A 45 4.75 -4.44 -16.20
C HIS A 45 5.79 -5.40 -15.62
N PHE A 46 5.55 -5.93 -14.42
CA PHE A 46 6.45 -6.79 -13.65
C PHE A 46 7.81 -6.16 -13.33
N MET A 47 7.92 -4.85 -13.39
CA MET A 47 9.10 -4.14 -12.93
C MET A 47 9.06 -3.91 -11.43
N ASP A 48 10.26 -3.85 -10.83
CA ASP A 48 10.38 -3.40 -9.44
C ASP A 48 10.11 -1.89 -9.36
N SER A 49 9.19 -1.51 -8.51
CA SER A 49 8.97 -0.11 -8.14
C SER A 49 9.53 0.15 -6.74
N TRP A 50 10.74 0.65 -6.71
CA TRP A 50 11.36 1.13 -5.49
C TRP A 50 11.18 2.64 -5.40
N MET A 51 10.64 3.11 -4.27
CA MET A 51 10.66 4.55 -4.00
C MET A 51 12.10 5.02 -3.79
N ASP A 52 12.48 6.12 -4.44
CA ASP A 52 13.75 6.82 -4.18
C ASP A 52 13.65 7.53 -2.82
N TYR A 53 14.02 6.82 -1.77
CA TYR A 53 13.88 7.25 -0.38
C TYR A 53 14.63 8.56 -0.09
N ASP A 54 15.83 8.73 -0.63
CA ASP A 54 16.66 9.90 -0.33
C ASP A 54 16.08 11.15 -0.99
N ARG A 55 15.68 11.03 -2.26
CA ARG A 55 14.99 12.10 -2.99
C ARG A 55 13.66 12.47 -2.32
N TYR A 56 12.87 11.46 -1.94
CA TYR A 56 11.59 11.65 -1.26
C TYR A 56 11.77 12.35 0.10
N SER A 57 12.71 11.88 0.91
CA SER A 57 12.99 12.47 2.22
C SER A 57 13.44 13.92 2.11
N LEU A 58 14.37 14.21 1.21
CA LEU A 58 14.85 15.57 0.95
C LEU A 58 13.72 16.50 0.45
N TYR A 59 12.82 15.97 -0.39
CA TYR A 59 11.67 16.72 -0.87
C TYR A 59 10.73 17.09 0.28
N LEU A 60 10.37 16.14 1.15
CA LEU A 60 9.53 16.41 2.33
C LEU A 60 10.17 17.40 3.29
N GLU A 61 11.47 17.27 3.56
CA GLU A 61 12.22 18.23 4.40
C GLU A 61 12.17 19.66 3.85
N ASN A 62 12.32 19.80 2.53
CA ASN A 62 12.23 21.11 1.89
C ASN A 62 10.81 21.66 1.86
N LEU A 63 9.83 20.81 1.61
CA LEU A 63 8.42 21.19 1.62
C LEU A 63 7.99 21.64 3.03
N GLN A 64 8.43 20.94 4.08
CA GLN A 64 8.15 21.28 5.48
C GLN A 64 8.63 22.70 5.87
N LYS A 65 9.71 23.20 5.28
CA LYS A 65 10.22 24.57 5.55
C LYS A 65 9.26 25.67 5.05
N ASN A 66 8.36 25.32 4.14
CA ASN A 66 7.48 26.26 3.44
C ASN A 66 5.99 26.07 3.79
N THR A 67 5.68 25.29 4.83
CA THR A 67 4.30 25.05 5.28
C THR A 67 4.24 24.86 6.78
N ASP A 68 3.15 25.32 7.40
CA ASP A 68 2.82 25.06 8.81
C ASP A 68 2.13 23.68 9.00
N ILE A 69 1.75 23.01 7.91
CA ILE A 69 1.19 21.66 7.95
C ILE A 69 2.29 20.68 8.33
N ARG A 70 2.06 19.88 9.38
CA ARG A 70 2.99 18.81 9.75
C ARG A 70 3.01 17.71 8.69
N LEU A 71 4.15 17.50 8.06
CA LEU A 71 4.33 16.45 7.06
C LEU A 71 4.86 15.19 7.73
N LEU A 72 4.22 14.05 7.45
CA LEU A 72 4.63 12.74 7.91
C LEU A 72 5.06 11.89 6.70
N LYS A 73 6.18 11.21 6.88
CA LYS A 73 6.77 10.36 5.85
C LYS A 73 6.25 8.93 5.98
N GLY A 74 5.49 8.49 5.01
CA GLY A 74 4.98 7.13 4.95
C GLY A 74 5.47 6.34 3.75
N VAL A 75 5.15 5.06 3.76
CA VAL A 75 5.39 4.13 2.65
C VAL A 75 4.28 3.08 2.64
N GLU A 76 3.86 2.68 1.45
CA GLU A 76 3.00 1.52 1.25
C GLU A 76 3.82 0.36 0.67
N ILE A 77 3.89 -0.73 1.40
CA ILE A 77 4.63 -1.94 1.02
C ILE A 77 3.66 -2.95 0.42
N GLY A 78 3.73 -3.14 -0.88
CA GLY A 78 3.08 -4.25 -1.57
C GLY A 78 3.83 -5.56 -1.29
N TRP A 79 3.31 -6.31 -0.32
CA TRP A 79 3.99 -7.52 0.14
C TRP A 79 3.66 -8.73 -0.72
N LEU A 80 4.71 -9.45 -1.09
CA LEU A 80 4.63 -10.79 -1.65
C LEU A 80 5.70 -11.66 -1.00
N ARG A 81 5.35 -12.89 -0.62
CA ARG A 81 6.25 -13.80 0.13
C ARG A 81 7.64 -13.94 -0.50
N LYS A 82 7.72 -14.08 -1.83
CA LYS A 82 9.01 -14.21 -2.55
C LYS A 82 9.91 -12.99 -2.42
N HIS A 83 9.36 -11.83 -2.12
CA HIS A 83 10.10 -10.57 -2.00
C HIS A 83 10.38 -10.14 -0.55
N HIS A 84 9.88 -10.89 0.44
CA HIS A 84 9.98 -10.54 1.86
C HIS A 84 11.41 -10.14 2.28
N GLY A 85 12.42 -10.95 1.94
CA GLY A 85 13.82 -10.66 2.30
C GLY A 85 14.36 -9.37 1.67
N ARG A 86 13.95 -9.05 0.43
CA ARG A 86 14.32 -7.81 -0.27
C ARG A 86 13.67 -6.59 0.39
N LEU A 87 12.38 -6.68 0.73
CA LEU A 87 11.64 -5.63 1.41
C LEU A 87 12.21 -5.35 2.80
N MET A 88 12.50 -6.40 3.59
CA MET A 88 13.13 -6.26 4.91
C MET A 88 14.50 -5.59 4.83
N ALA A 89 15.35 -5.99 3.90
CA ALA A 89 16.66 -5.38 3.69
C ALA A 89 16.54 -3.90 3.28
N TRP A 90 15.57 -3.57 2.44
CA TRP A 90 15.32 -2.18 2.02
C TRP A 90 14.81 -1.31 3.17
N LEU A 91 13.91 -1.82 4.01
CA LEU A 91 13.36 -1.10 5.16
C LEU A 91 14.38 -0.86 6.28
N GLN A 92 15.33 -1.77 6.46
CA GLN A 92 16.25 -1.82 7.62
C GLN A 92 17.00 -0.50 7.88
N CYS A 93 17.33 0.25 6.82
CA CYS A 93 18.10 1.49 6.92
C CYS A 93 17.24 2.75 6.70
N LYS A 94 15.91 2.64 6.77
CA LYS A 94 15.00 3.73 6.47
C LYS A 94 14.08 4.03 7.66
N GLN A 95 13.70 5.29 7.77
CA GLN A 95 12.82 5.76 8.83
C GLN A 95 11.54 6.33 8.24
N PHE A 96 10.42 5.77 8.65
CA PHE A 96 9.08 6.21 8.28
C PHE A 96 8.27 6.49 9.54
N ASP A 97 7.37 7.47 9.46
CA ASP A 97 6.37 7.74 10.50
C ASP A 97 5.24 6.69 10.44
N ILE A 98 4.93 6.21 9.23
CA ILE A 98 3.92 5.17 9.00
C ILE A 98 4.37 4.21 7.90
N ILE A 99 4.11 2.92 8.10
CA ILE A 99 4.33 1.86 7.11
C ILE A 99 3.01 1.13 6.93
N LEU A 100 2.42 1.26 5.75
CA LEU A 100 1.25 0.50 5.34
C LEU A 100 1.70 -0.84 4.77
N LEU A 101 1.00 -1.91 5.13
CA LEU A 101 1.18 -3.25 4.60
C LEU A 101 0.01 -3.58 3.69
N SER A 102 0.29 -3.81 2.42
CA SER A 102 -0.71 -4.03 1.38
C SER A 102 -0.47 -5.34 0.65
N ILE A 103 -1.55 -5.93 0.18
CA ILE A 103 -1.54 -7.08 -0.71
C ILE A 103 -2.17 -6.65 -2.03
N HIS A 104 -1.34 -6.43 -3.06
CA HIS A 104 -1.82 -6.01 -4.38
C HIS A 104 -1.92 -7.19 -5.35
N GLN A 105 -1.05 -8.17 -5.23
CA GLN A 105 -0.88 -9.26 -6.18
C GLN A 105 -0.70 -10.62 -5.50
N ASN A 106 -0.90 -11.69 -6.28
CA ASN A 106 -0.64 -13.07 -5.84
C ASN A 106 0.66 -13.68 -6.41
N GLY A 107 1.44 -12.88 -7.15
CA GLY A 107 2.66 -13.31 -7.83
C GLY A 107 2.44 -13.79 -9.27
N ILE A 108 1.19 -13.78 -9.74
CA ILE A 108 0.79 -14.10 -11.12
C ILE A 108 0.14 -12.89 -11.75
N PHE A 109 -0.75 -12.21 -11.02
CA PHE A 109 -1.46 -11.01 -11.43
C PHE A 109 -1.72 -10.10 -10.22
N ASP A 110 -1.91 -8.81 -10.47
CA ASP A 110 -2.49 -7.88 -9.51
C ASP A 110 -3.99 -8.17 -9.36
N TYR A 111 -4.50 -8.07 -8.14
CA TYR A 111 -5.93 -8.31 -7.87
C TYR A 111 -6.86 -7.30 -8.55
N MET A 112 -6.33 -6.18 -9.07
CA MET A 112 -7.06 -5.21 -9.89
C MET A 112 -6.97 -5.46 -11.39
N ASP A 113 -6.19 -6.46 -11.84
CA ASP A 113 -6.08 -6.82 -13.26
C ASP A 113 -7.34 -7.50 -13.79
N GLU A 114 -7.58 -7.34 -15.10
CA GLU A 114 -8.63 -8.09 -15.81
C GLU A 114 -8.43 -9.63 -15.72
N GLU A 115 -7.21 -10.09 -15.47
CA GLU A 115 -6.92 -11.49 -15.23
C GLU A 115 -7.60 -12.00 -13.96
N ALA A 116 -7.65 -11.19 -12.89
CA ALA A 116 -8.33 -11.54 -11.65
C ALA A 116 -9.81 -11.85 -11.86
N LYS A 117 -10.49 -11.12 -12.77
CA LYS A 117 -11.92 -11.32 -13.10
C LYS A 117 -12.23 -12.68 -13.72
N LYS A 118 -11.24 -13.36 -14.27
CA LYS A 118 -11.41 -14.70 -14.87
C LYS A 118 -11.48 -15.82 -13.84
N HIS A 119 -11.17 -15.50 -12.58
CA HIS A 119 -11.16 -16.45 -11.49
C HIS A 119 -12.42 -16.34 -10.63
N ASP A 120 -12.79 -17.43 -9.97
CA ASP A 120 -13.87 -17.45 -9.01
C ASP A 120 -13.58 -16.49 -7.84
N ILE A 121 -14.56 -15.65 -7.49
CA ILE A 121 -14.38 -14.63 -6.44
C ILE A 121 -14.05 -15.23 -5.07
N ILE A 122 -14.58 -16.40 -4.76
CA ILE A 122 -14.30 -17.10 -3.49
C ILE A 122 -12.84 -17.54 -3.43
N TYR A 123 -12.31 -18.03 -4.56
CA TYR A 123 -10.89 -18.36 -4.68
C TYR A 123 -10.02 -17.11 -4.50
N ILE A 124 -10.37 -16.01 -5.14
CA ILE A 124 -9.65 -14.72 -5.03
C ILE A 124 -9.63 -14.23 -3.59
N LEU A 125 -10.79 -14.19 -2.93
CA LEU A 125 -10.90 -13.74 -1.54
C LEU A 125 -10.07 -14.60 -0.59
N ARG A 126 -10.14 -15.92 -0.71
CA ARG A 126 -9.33 -16.84 0.12
C ARG A 126 -7.83 -16.65 -0.10
N SER A 127 -7.41 -16.51 -1.34
CA SER A 127 -6.01 -16.23 -1.68
C SER A 127 -5.54 -14.91 -1.06
N TYR A 128 -6.36 -13.88 -1.19
CA TYR A 128 -6.09 -12.54 -0.68
C TYR A 128 -5.93 -12.53 0.85
N PHE A 129 -6.93 -13.05 1.57
CA PHE A 129 -6.88 -13.10 3.05
C PHE A 129 -5.77 -14.01 3.57
N GLN A 130 -5.49 -15.12 2.88
CA GLN A 130 -4.34 -15.95 3.26
C GLN A 130 -3.02 -15.20 3.14
N GLN A 131 -2.84 -14.42 2.07
CA GLN A 131 -1.64 -13.61 1.92
C GLN A 131 -1.56 -12.47 2.95
N MET A 132 -2.68 -11.83 3.28
CA MET A 132 -2.73 -10.85 4.37
C MET A 132 -2.26 -11.46 5.69
N LEU A 133 -2.78 -12.63 6.05
CA LEU A 133 -2.40 -13.35 7.26
C LEU A 133 -0.91 -13.74 7.25
N ASP A 134 -0.42 -14.22 6.10
CA ASP A 134 0.99 -14.55 5.92
C ASP A 134 1.89 -13.30 6.05
N ALA A 135 1.46 -12.17 5.49
CA ALA A 135 2.18 -10.91 5.59
C ALA A 135 2.24 -10.40 7.04
N LEU A 136 1.13 -10.44 7.76
CA LEU A 136 1.07 -10.07 9.19
C LEU A 136 2.00 -10.95 10.05
N ARG A 137 2.09 -12.24 9.72
CA ARG A 137 2.96 -13.20 10.43
C ARG A 137 4.41 -13.15 10.00
N SER A 138 4.73 -12.40 8.94
CA SER A 138 6.08 -12.34 8.38
C SER A 138 7.08 -11.57 9.23
N GLY A 139 6.61 -10.72 10.15
CA GLY A 139 7.45 -9.83 10.95
C GLY A 139 7.87 -8.55 10.23
N ILE A 140 7.24 -8.19 9.10
CA ILE A 140 7.46 -6.90 8.47
C ILE A 140 7.03 -5.77 9.42
N PRO A 141 7.82 -4.69 9.58
CA PRO A 141 7.55 -3.65 10.56
C PRO A 141 6.48 -2.66 10.09
N ALA A 142 5.26 -3.14 9.88
CA ALA A 142 4.14 -2.31 9.45
C ALA A 142 3.29 -1.84 10.63
N ASN A 143 2.69 -0.65 10.50
CA ASN A 143 1.82 -0.03 11.48
C ASN A 143 0.34 -0.24 11.15
N VAL A 144 0.01 -0.34 9.87
CA VAL A 144 -1.36 -0.41 9.36
C VAL A 144 -1.45 -1.49 8.29
N LEU A 145 -2.48 -2.31 8.34
CA LEU A 145 -2.90 -3.17 7.25
C LEU A 145 -3.86 -2.37 6.37
N SER A 146 -3.51 -2.19 5.11
CA SER A 146 -4.29 -1.38 4.17
C SER A 146 -5.44 -2.17 3.55
N HIS A 147 -6.40 -1.42 3.01
CA HIS A 147 -7.51 -1.85 2.15
C HIS A 147 -7.89 -3.33 2.26
N PHE A 148 -8.51 -3.67 3.36
CA PHE A 148 -9.02 -5.01 3.66
C PHE A 148 -9.96 -5.57 2.57
N ASP A 149 -10.57 -4.69 1.79
CA ASP A 149 -11.56 -4.97 0.75
C ASP A 149 -11.02 -4.77 -0.68
N TYR A 150 -9.71 -4.71 -0.89
CA TYR A 150 -9.08 -4.37 -2.18
C TYR A 150 -9.66 -5.18 -3.36
N VAL A 151 -9.83 -6.48 -3.19
CA VAL A 151 -10.34 -7.38 -4.23
C VAL A 151 -11.82 -7.15 -4.57
N SER A 152 -12.61 -6.53 -3.68
CA SER A 152 -14.02 -6.24 -3.95
C SER A 152 -14.24 -5.08 -4.92
N ARG A 153 -13.17 -4.35 -5.25
CA ARG A 153 -13.21 -3.25 -6.22
C ARG A 153 -13.38 -3.73 -7.66
N ILE A 154 -12.99 -4.96 -7.96
CA ILE A 154 -12.96 -5.49 -9.33
C ILE A 154 -14.08 -6.49 -9.61
N GLN A 155 -14.58 -7.16 -8.58
CA GLN A 155 -15.68 -8.10 -8.68
C GLN A 155 -16.66 -7.86 -7.54
N ASP A 156 -17.95 -7.78 -7.88
CA ASP A 156 -18.99 -7.64 -6.87
C ASP A 156 -19.08 -8.90 -6.02
N VAL A 157 -19.10 -8.69 -4.71
CA VAL A 157 -19.33 -9.71 -3.72
C VAL A 157 -20.27 -9.13 -2.65
N ASP A 158 -21.28 -9.86 -2.27
CA ASP A 158 -22.15 -9.42 -1.20
C ASP A 158 -21.44 -9.47 0.17
N THR A 159 -21.84 -8.59 1.07
CA THR A 159 -21.19 -8.40 2.37
C THR A 159 -21.17 -9.68 3.20
N ASP A 160 -22.22 -10.47 3.18
CA ASP A 160 -22.31 -11.70 4.00
C ASP A 160 -21.31 -12.75 3.49
N THR A 161 -21.21 -12.94 2.18
CA THR A 161 -20.22 -13.81 1.55
C THR A 161 -18.81 -13.33 1.86
N PHE A 162 -18.52 -12.03 1.68
CA PHE A 162 -17.23 -11.44 1.99
C PHE A 162 -16.82 -11.70 3.44
N LEU A 163 -17.67 -11.36 4.40
CA LEU A 163 -17.39 -11.53 5.83
C LEU A 163 -17.25 -13.00 6.22
N THR A 164 -18.08 -13.89 5.66
CA THR A 164 -18.00 -15.34 5.92
C THR A 164 -16.65 -15.90 5.50
N ILE A 165 -16.09 -15.42 4.36
CA ILE A 165 -14.79 -15.86 3.89
C ILE A 165 -13.65 -15.21 4.68
N ALA A 166 -13.79 -13.95 5.07
CA ALA A 166 -12.76 -13.21 5.80
C ALA A 166 -12.61 -13.73 7.25
N GLN A 167 -13.71 -14.09 7.91
CA GLN A 167 -13.75 -14.42 9.34
C GLN A 167 -12.64 -15.39 9.81
N PRO A 168 -12.33 -16.51 9.12
CA PRO A 168 -11.29 -17.45 9.57
C PRO A 168 -9.88 -16.86 9.58
N TYR A 169 -9.65 -15.72 8.92
CA TYR A 169 -8.36 -15.03 8.84
C TYR A 169 -8.25 -13.85 9.81
N MET A 170 -9.33 -13.51 10.50
CA MET A 170 -9.39 -12.40 11.45
C MET A 170 -9.15 -12.83 12.90
N GLU A 171 -9.14 -14.13 13.18
CA GLU A 171 -8.87 -14.76 14.48
C GLU A 171 -7.39 -15.14 14.64
#